data_dc233373a336bd38a5eff76dc6883ba5
#
_entry.id   dc233373a336bd38a5eff76dc6883ba5
#
_cell.length_a   1.000
_cell.length_b   1.000
_cell.length_c   1.000
_cell.angle_alpha   90.00
_cell.angle_beta   90.00
_cell.angle_gamma   90.00
#
_symmetry.space_group_name_H-M   'P 1'
#
loop_
_entity.id
_entity.type
_entity.pdbx_description
1 polymer ?
#
loop_
_entity_poly.entity_id
_entity_poly.type
_entity_poly.pdbx_seq_one_letter_code
_entity_poly.pdbx_strand_id
1 'polypeptide(L)'
;MSLFKYRALDSQGVAQNGTLEAKDQAAAVAALHKRGLLLLHIDAAGAQGLRNAFGRGQLNGAALVSFTQQLATLLGAGQPLERSLGILLKQPGQPQTRALIERIREHVKAGKPLSAALEEEGSQFSPLYLSMVRAGEAGGALENTLRQLSDYLERSQLLRGEVINALIYPAFLVVGVLGSLALLLAYVVPQFVPIFKDLGVPIPLITEVILGLGQFLGAYGLAVFAGLIVTIWALAARLRNPRHREQYDRRVLSIHVIGPLLQRVEAARLARTLGTLLSNGVALLQALVIARQVCTNRALQAQVAQAAESVKGGGTLASAFGSQPLLPDLALQMIEVGEQAGELDSMLLKVADVFDVEAKRGIDRLLAALVPSLTVVMAVLVAVIMLAIMLPLMSLTSNI
;
A
#
# COMPACT_ATOMS: atom_id res chain seq x y z
N MET A 1 -26.73 -31.19 -8.61
CA MET A 1 -27.12 -30.44 -9.81
C MET A 1 -26.38 -29.12 -9.76
N SER A 2 -25.77 -28.69 -10.84
CA SER A 2 -25.00 -27.44 -10.89
C SER A 2 -25.83 -26.36 -11.62
N LEU A 3 -25.76 -25.10 -11.13
CA LEU A 3 -26.45 -23.98 -11.74
C LEU A 3 -25.57 -23.42 -12.86
N PHE A 4 -26.11 -23.29 -14.07
CA PHE A 4 -25.42 -22.72 -15.23
C PHE A 4 -26.09 -21.40 -15.61
N LYS A 5 -25.27 -20.36 -15.83
CA LYS A 5 -25.72 -19.08 -16.35
C LYS A 5 -25.49 -19.06 -17.86
N TYR A 6 -26.52 -18.75 -18.62
CA TYR A 6 -26.44 -18.76 -20.08
C TYR A 6 -26.83 -17.45 -20.70
N ARG A 7 -26.29 -17.20 -21.86
CA ARG A 7 -26.71 -16.14 -22.80
C ARG A 7 -26.98 -16.80 -24.14
N ALA A 8 -28.23 -16.67 -24.61
CA ALA A 8 -28.69 -17.31 -25.84
C ALA A 8 -29.54 -16.37 -26.66
N LEU A 9 -29.66 -16.61 -27.97
CA LEU A 9 -30.57 -15.90 -28.87
C LEU A 9 -31.83 -16.75 -29.04
N ASP A 10 -32.98 -16.11 -29.06
CA ASP A 10 -34.23 -16.74 -29.46
C ASP A 10 -34.38 -16.82 -30.99
N SER A 11 -35.46 -17.41 -31.48
CA SER A 11 -35.74 -17.57 -32.90
C SER A 11 -35.92 -16.21 -33.65
N GLN A 12 -36.06 -15.10 -32.93
CA GLN A 12 -36.16 -13.76 -33.46
C GLN A 12 -34.85 -12.95 -33.38
N GLY A 13 -33.75 -13.57 -32.89
CA GLY A 13 -32.46 -12.92 -32.76
C GLY A 13 -32.30 -12.05 -31.51
N VAL A 14 -33.22 -12.10 -30.56
CA VAL A 14 -33.17 -11.32 -29.31
C VAL A 14 -32.34 -12.07 -28.28
N ALA A 15 -31.40 -11.39 -27.65
CA ALA A 15 -30.53 -11.97 -26.63
C ALA A 15 -31.28 -12.16 -25.29
N GLN A 16 -31.39 -13.41 -24.84
CA GLN A 16 -31.94 -13.77 -23.53
C GLN A 16 -30.83 -14.26 -22.58
N ASN A 17 -30.86 -13.74 -21.35
CA ASN A 17 -29.97 -14.16 -20.27
C ASN A 17 -30.79 -14.90 -19.21
N GLY A 18 -30.29 -16.05 -18.72
CA GLY A 18 -30.97 -16.82 -17.70
C GLY A 18 -30.06 -17.77 -16.95
N THR A 19 -30.64 -18.49 -15.99
CA THR A 19 -29.98 -19.56 -15.23
C THR A 19 -30.71 -20.86 -15.45
N LEU A 20 -29.95 -21.97 -15.60
CA LEU A 20 -30.47 -23.31 -15.79
C LEU A 20 -29.74 -24.29 -14.87
N GLU A 21 -30.50 -25.16 -14.20
CA GLU A 21 -29.94 -26.27 -13.44
C GLU A 21 -29.75 -27.51 -14.34
N ALA A 22 -28.52 -28.06 -14.35
CA ALA A 22 -28.22 -29.26 -15.10
C ALA A 22 -27.15 -30.11 -14.38
N LYS A 23 -27.02 -31.39 -14.77
CA LYS A 23 -25.99 -32.28 -14.19
C LYS A 23 -24.58 -31.92 -14.66
N ASP A 24 -24.47 -31.52 -15.92
CA ASP A 24 -23.23 -31.08 -16.54
C ASP A 24 -23.49 -30.01 -17.63
N GLN A 25 -22.43 -29.47 -18.21
CA GLN A 25 -22.52 -28.45 -19.24
C GLN A 25 -23.18 -28.98 -20.51
N ALA A 26 -22.93 -30.22 -20.87
CA ALA A 26 -23.51 -30.86 -22.07
C ALA A 26 -25.05 -31.02 -21.94
N ALA A 27 -25.52 -31.40 -20.75
CA ALA A 27 -26.95 -31.46 -20.44
C ALA A 27 -27.62 -30.07 -20.45
N ALA A 28 -26.92 -29.04 -19.98
CA ALA A 28 -27.41 -27.67 -20.02
C ALA A 28 -27.55 -27.17 -21.48
N VAL A 29 -26.56 -27.40 -22.32
CA VAL A 29 -26.57 -27.06 -23.75
C VAL A 29 -27.73 -27.81 -24.47
N ALA A 30 -27.89 -29.11 -24.24
CA ALA A 30 -28.99 -29.87 -24.83
C ALA A 30 -30.36 -29.40 -24.42
N ALA A 31 -30.53 -28.98 -23.17
CA ALA A 31 -31.77 -28.39 -22.65
C ALA A 31 -32.11 -27.03 -23.26
N LEU A 32 -31.11 -26.18 -23.52
CA LEU A 32 -31.30 -24.90 -24.19
C LEU A 32 -31.60 -25.05 -25.67
N HIS A 33 -30.94 -25.99 -26.37
CA HIS A 33 -31.28 -26.36 -27.76
C HIS A 33 -32.73 -26.88 -27.89
N LYS A 34 -33.21 -27.69 -26.95
CA LYS A 34 -34.61 -28.16 -26.93
C LYS A 34 -35.62 -27.03 -26.77
N ARG A 35 -35.19 -25.88 -26.15
CA ARG A 35 -36.03 -24.69 -26.00
C ARG A 35 -35.96 -23.75 -27.21
N GLY A 36 -35.28 -24.16 -28.30
CA GLY A 36 -35.12 -23.36 -29.50
C GLY A 36 -34.19 -22.14 -29.33
N LEU A 37 -33.35 -22.15 -28.29
CA LEU A 37 -32.42 -21.06 -28.03
C LEU A 37 -31.03 -21.38 -28.59
N LEU A 38 -30.49 -20.46 -29.36
CA LEU A 38 -29.14 -20.56 -29.93
C LEU A 38 -28.14 -20.02 -28.89
N LEU A 39 -27.34 -20.92 -28.33
CA LEU A 39 -26.40 -20.62 -27.26
C LEU A 39 -25.24 -19.75 -27.75
N LEU A 40 -25.04 -18.59 -27.13
CA LEU A 40 -23.88 -17.73 -27.32
C LEU A 40 -22.79 -17.98 -26.29
N HIS A 41 -23.19 -18.21 -25.02
CA HIS A 41 -22.26 -18.43 -23.92
C HIS A 41 -22.94 -19.17 -22.76
N ILE A 42 -22.20 -20.09 -22.11
CA ILE A 42 -22.67 -20.81 -20.90
C ILE A 42 -21.53 -21.00 -19.91
N ASP A 43 -21.79 -20.63 -18.66
CA ASP A 43 -20.84 -20.74 -17.55
C ASP A 43 -21.47 -21.40 -16.33
N ALA A 44 -20.69 -22.19 -15.57
CA ALA A 44 -21.14 -22.74 -14.31
C ALA A 44 -21.26 -21.65 -13.24
N ALA A 45 -22.46 -21.41 -12.73
CA ALA A 45 -22.77 -20.29 -11.82
C ALA A 45 -22.03 -20.33 -10.47
N GLY A 46 -21.46 -21.48 -10.08
CA GLY A 46 -20.75 -21.63 -8.79
C GLY A 46 -19.25 -21.31 -8.82
N ALA A 47 -18.60 -21.35 -10.00
CA ALA A 47 -17.15 -21.18 -10.07
C ALA A 47 -16.72 -19.73 -10.38
N GLN A 48 -17.57 -18.92 -11.00
CA GLN A 48 -17.23 -17.54 -11.36
C GLN A 48 -17.60 -16.53 -10.27
N GLY A 49 -18.58 -16.78 -9.44
CA GLY A 49 -18.93 -15.90 -8.31
C GLY A 49 -17.80 -15.79 -7.30
N LEU A 50 -17.10 -16.87 -7.01
CA LEU A 50 -15.92 -16.90 -6.14
C LEU A 50 -14.65 -16.40 -6.88
N ARG A 51 -14.48 -16.71 -8.17
CA ARG A 51 -13.33 -16.19 -8.95
C ARG A 51 -13.42 -14.68 -9.24
N ASN A 52 -14.63 -14.12 -9.38
CA ASN A 52 -14.82 -12.67 -9.51
C ASN A 52 -14.85 -11.93 -8.17
N ALA A 53 -15.17 -12.61 -7.06
CA ALA A 53 -15.01 -12.07 -5.70
C ALA A 53 -13.54 -12.13 -5.21
N PHE A 54 -12.73 -13.06 -5.73
CA PHE A 54 -11.28 -13.14 -5.50
C PHE A 54 -10.44 -12.44 -6.58
N GLY A 55 -10.99 -11.40 -7.19
CA GLY A 55 -10.16 -10.41 -7.80
C GLY A 55 -10.00 -10.56 -9.32
N ARG A 56 -10.34 -9.52 -10.01
CA ARG A 56 -9.43 -8.92 -10.99
C ARG A 56 -8.12 -8.69 -10.24
N GLY A 57 -7.21 -9.66 -10.28
CA GLY A 57 -5.96 -9.61 -9.55
C GLY A 57 -5.25 -8.32 -9.92
N GLN A 58 -5.08 -7.44 -8.93
CA GLN A 58 -4.25 -6.25 -9.11
C GLN A 58 -2.87 -6.73 -9.54
N LEU A 59 -2.32 -6.13 -10.59
CA LEU A 59 -0.91 -6.29 -10.91
C LEU A 59 -0.12 -6.02 -9.64
N ASN A 60 0.62 -7.02 -9.17
CA ASN A 60 1.57 -6.78 -8.10
C ASN A 60 2.50 -5.63 -8.54
N GLY A 61 2.84 -4.71 -7.63
CA GLY A 61 3.66 -3.56 -7.98
C GLY A 61 4.92 -3.92 -8.77
N ALA A 62 5.58 -5.06 -8.46
CA ALA A 62 6.72 -5.57 -9.21
C ALA A 62 6.36 -5.96 -10.65
N ALA A 63 5.19 -6.55 -10.87
CA ALA A 63 4.73 -6.91 -12.21
C ALA A 63 4.41 -5.65 -13.05
N LEU A 64 3.90 -4.59 -12.42
CA LEU A 64 3.64 -3.31 -13.09
C LEU A 64 4.95 -2.63 -13.49
N VAL A 65 5.96 -2.58 -12.61
CA VAL A 65 7.30 -2.05 -12.96
C VAL A 65 7.90 -2.82 -14.12
N SER A 66 7.93 -4.15 -14.02
CA SER A 66 8.49 -5.01 -15.07
C SER A 66 7.77 -4.83 -16.42
N PHE A 67 6.44 -4.77 -16.41
CA PHE A 67 5.63 -4.48 -17.60
C PHE A 67 6.01 -3.14 -18.24
N THR A 68 6.07 -2.07 -17.43
CA THR A 68 6.38 -0.72 -17.91
C THR A 68 7.79 -0.61 -18.46
N GLN A 69 8.77 -1.19 -17.75
CA GLN A 69 10.18 -1.18 -18.14
C GLN A 69 10.42 -1.95 -19.46
N GLN A 70 9.82 -3.13 -19.57
CA GLN A 70 9.95 -3.95 -20.77
C GLN A 70 9.26 -3.29 -21.97
N LEU A 71 8.08 -2.68 -21.75
CA LEU A 71 7.38 -1.96 -22.81
C LEU A 71 8.19 -0.75 -23.27
N ALA A 72 8.73 0.05 -22.32
CA ALA A 72 9.63 1.17 -22.64
C ALA A 72 10.86 0.71 -23.43
N THR A 73 11.50 -0.39 -23.03
CA THR A 73 12.67 -0.95 -23.70
C THR A 73 12.36 -1.39 -25.14
N LEU A 74 11.22 -2.04 -25.35
CA LEU A 74 10.83 -2.50 -26.69
C LEU A 74 10.48 -1.34 -27.62
N LEU A 75 9.81 -0.31 -27.11
CA LEU A 75 9.52 0.91 -27.88
C LEU A 75 10.80 1.68 -28.18
N GLY A 76 11.75 1.77 -27.24
CA GLY A 76 13.06 2.36 -27.44
C GLY A 76 13.93 1.60 -28.45
N ALA A 77 13.68 0.31 -28.63
CA ALA A 77 14.28 -0.48 -29.71
C ALA A 77 13.55 -0.29 -31.07
N GLY A 78 12.60 0.67 -31.17
CA GLY A 78 11.86 0.96 -32.38
C GLY A 78 10.75 -0.06 -32.72
N GLN A 79 10.36 -0.91 -31.77
CA GLN A 79 9.28 -1.87 -32.04
C GLN A 79 7.91 -1.16 -31.98
N PRO A 80 6.98 -1.44 -32.91
CA PRO A 80 5.62 -0.96 -32.83
C PRO A 80 4.94 -1.42 -31.53
N LEU A 81 4.03 -0.60 -31.00
CA LEU A 81 3.35 -0.84 -29.73
C LEU A 81 2.63 -2.20 -29.68
N GLU A 82 1.87 -2.54 -30.74
CA GLU A 82 1.14 -3.82 -30.82
C GLU A 82 2.10 -5.01 -30.78
N ARG A 83 3.23 -4.91 -31.52
CA ARG A 83 4.25 -5.95 -31.55
C ARG A 83 4.96 -6.09 -30.21
N SER A 84 5.23 -4.96 -29.52
CA SER A 84 5.82 -4.95 -28.18
C SER A 84 4.94 -5.67 -27.17
N LEU A 85 3.63 -5.38 -27.16
CA LEU A 85 2.67 -6.11 -26.33
C LEU A 85 2.62 -7.61 -26.68
N GLY A 86 2.70 -7.94 -27.98
CA GLY A 86 2.79 -9.34 -28.43
C GLY A 86 4.04 -10.09 -27.98
N ILE A 87 5.18 -9.38 -27.85
CA ILE A 87 6.44 -9.96 -27.33
C ILE A 87 6.29 -10.21 -25.82
N LEU A 88 5.70 -9.27 -25.07
CA LEU A 88 5.46 -9.42 -23.63
C LEU A 88 4.57 -10.64 -23.32
N LEU A 89 3.59 -10.95 -24.15
CA LEU A 89 2.73 -12.12 -24.01
C LEU A 89 3.48 -13.47 -24.14
N LYS A 90 4.62 -13.50 -24.82
CA LYS A 90 5.43 -14.72 -25.00
C LYS A 90 6.32 -15.02 -23.80
N GLN A 91 6.50 -14.06 -22.90
CA GLN A 91 7.33 -14.24 -21.71
C GLN A 91 6.60 -15.12 -20.66
N PRO A 92 7.36 -15.91 -19.88
CA PRO A 92 6.79 -16.64 -18.75
C PRO A 92 6.31 -15.62 -17.70
N GLY A 93 5.06 -15.73 -17.27
CA GLY A 93 4.46 -14.82 -16.32
C GLY A 93 3.21 -15.38 -15.66
N GLN A 94 2.69 -14.66 -14.69
CA GLN A 94 1.44 -15.03 -14.01
C GLN A 94 0.27 -15.00 -15.01
N PRO A 95 -0.65 -15.98 -14.97
CA PRO A 95 -1.80 -16.03 -15.88
C PRO A 95 -2.64 -14.74 -15.89
N GLN A 96 -2.73 -14.08 -14.74
CA GLN A 96 -3.48 -12.82 -14.57
C GLN A 96 -2.83 -11.65 -15.32
N THR A 97 -1.50 -11.51 -15.22
CA THR A 97 -0.73 -10.48 -15.94
C THR A 97 -0.83 -10.71 -17.45
N ARG A 98 -0.74 -11.97 -17.87
CA ARG A 98 -0.86 -12.34 -19.28
C ARG A 98 -2.24 -11.99 -19.85
N ALA A 99 -3.31 -12.34 -19.14
CA ALA A 99 -4.68 -12.00 -19.55
C ALA A 99 -4.92 -10.49 -19.62
N LEU A 100 -4.30 -9.69 -18.72
CA LEU A 100 -4.35 -8.24 -18.77
C LEU A 100 -3.66 -7.70 -20.03
N ILE A 101 -2.42 -8.11 -20.29
CA ILE A 101 -1.66 -7.67 -21.47
C ILE A 101 -2.38 -8.06 -22.76
N GLU A 102 -3.02 -9.22 -22.80
CA GLU A 102 -3.79 -9.68 -23.94
C GLU A 102 -4.99 -8.74 -24.22
N ARG A 103 -5.76 -8.36 -23.20
CA ARG A 103 -6.87 -7.41 -23.37
C ARG A 103 -6.38 -6.02 -23.82
N ILE A 104 -5.31 -5.51 -23.21
CA ILE A 104 -4.70 -4.23 -23.65
C ILE A 104 -4.28 -4.32 -25.12
N ARG A 105 -3.64 -5.42 -25.52
CA ARG A 105 -3.21 -5.64 -26.90
C ARG A 105 -4.39 -5.67 -27.87
N GLU A 106 -5.48 -6.33 -27.53
CA GLU A 106 -6.70 -6.38 -28.38
C GLU A 106 -7.30 -4.99 -28.56
N HIS A 107 -7.34 -4.16 -27.52
CA HIS A 107 -7.81 -2.77 -27.63
C HIS A 107 -6.89 -1.94 -28.53
N VAL A 108 -5.55 -2.06 -28.36
CA VAL A 108 -4.57 -1.35 -29.20
C VAL A 108 -4.66 -1.82 -30.67
N LYS A 109 -4.81 -3.12 -30.91
CA LYS A 109 -5.00 -3.70 -32.24
C LYS A 109 -6.30 -3.22 -32.91
N ALA A 110 -7.34 -2.95 -32.12
CA ALA A 110 -8.59 -2.33 -32.57
C ALA A 110 -8.46 -0.82 -32.85
N GLY A 111 -7.25 -0.25 -32.74
CA GLY A 111 -6.98 1.16 -33.02
C GLY A 111 -7.20 2.12 -31.85
N LYS A 112 -7.46 1.63 -30.64
CA LYS A 112 -7.55 2.48 -29.46
C LYS A 112 -6.17 2.97 -29.03
N PRO A 113 -6.03 4.22 -28.55
CA PRO A 113 -4.80 4.65 -27.91
C PRO A 113 -4.48 3.81 -26.66
N LEU A 114 -3.19 3.66 -26.33
CA LEU A 114 -2.75 2.86 -25.16
C LEU A 114 -3.37 3.40 -23.86
N SER A 115 -3.42 4.73 -23.70
CA SER A 115 -4.03 5.35 -22.52
C SER A 115 -5.49 4.94 -22.32
N ALA A 116 -6.28 4.87 -23.40
CA ALA A 116 -7.67 4.42 -23.33
C ALA A 116 -7.79 2.91 -23.07
N ALA A 117 -6.91 2.09 -23.68
CA ALA A 117 -6.86 0.66 -23.43
C ALA A 117 -6.52 0.34 -21.95
N LEU A 118 -5.61 1.11 -21.34
CA LEU A 118 -5.25 0.99 -19.94
C LEU A 118 -6.37 1.46 -18.99
N GLU A 119 -7.08 2.53 -19.35
CA GLU A 119 -8.19 3.08 -18.56
C GLU A 119 -9.36 2.08 -18.44
N GLU A 120 -9.62 1.28 -19.47
CA GLU A 120 -10.66 0.23 -19.46
C GLU A 120 -10.33 -0.91 -18.46
N GLU A 121 -9.06 -1.10 -18.09
CA GLU A 121 -8.67 -2.06 -17.07
C GLU A 121 -8.92 -1.56 -15.61
N GLY A 122 -9.46 -0.38 -15.47
CA GLY A 122 -9.96 0.18 -14.21
C GLY A 122 -8.84 0.51 -13.21
N SER A 123 -8.96 0.02 -11.97
CA SER A 123 -8.06 0.37 -10.87
C SER A 123 -6.63 -0.22 -10.96
N GLN A 124 -6.28 -0.89 -12.07
CA GLN A 124 -4.95 -1.48 -12.26
C GLN A 124 -3.86 -0.42 -12.43
N PHE A 125 -4.21 0.67 -13.08
CA PHE A 125 -3.30 1.77 -13.39
C PHE A 125 -3.71 3.03 -12.62
N SER A 126 -2.73 3.68 -11.98
CA SER A 126 -3.00 4.91 -11.23
C SER A 126 -3.37 6.07 -12.18
N PRO A 127 -4.08 7.11 -11.69
CA PRO A 127 -4.36 8.31 -12.50
C PRO A 127 -3.09 8.99 -13.03
N LEU A 128 -1.99 8.96 -12.26
CA LEU A 128 -0.68 9.42 -12.70
C LEU A 128 -0.21 8.61 -13.91
N TYR A 129 -0.26 7.27 -13.83
CA TYR A 129 0.13 6.38 -14.92
C TYR A 129 -0.62 6.71 -16.21
N LEU A 130 -1.95 6.76 -16.13
CA LEU A 130 -2.82 7.04 -17.27
C LEU A 130 -2.57 8.42 -17.87
N SER A 131 -2.35 9.43 -17.04
CA SER A 131 -2.11 10.80 -17.50
C SER A 131 -0.75 10.96 -18.18
N MET A 132 0.27 10.30 -17.65
CA MET A 132 1.60 10.28 -18.28
C MET A 132 1.55 9.58 -19.65
N VAL A 133 0.93 8.38 -19.71
CA VAL A 133 0.78 7.65 -20.98
C VAL A 133 0.02 8.49 -22.01
N ARG A 134 -1.07 9.14 -21.59
CA ARG A 134 -1.88 10.02 -22.47
C ARG A 134 -1.06 11.22 -22.98
N ALA A 135 -0.26 11.85 -22.12
CA ALA A 135 0.62 12.94 -22.52
C ALA A 135 1.70 12.46 -23.50
N GLY A 136 2.33 11.31 -23.23
CA GLY A 136 3.33 10.70 -24.11
C GLY A 136 2.77 10.30 -25.48
N GLU A 137 1.54 9.80 -25.53
CA GLU A 137 0.84 9.50 -26.79
C GLU A 137 0.56 10.76 -27.59
N ALA A 138 -0.01 11.79 -26.95
CA ALA A 138 -0.35 13.05 -27.59
C ALA A 138 0.89 13.79 -28.13
N GLY A 139 2.02 13.70 -27.42
CA GLY A 139 3.30 14.29 -27.80
C GLY A 139 4.18 13.42 -28.70
N GLY A 140 3.75 12.20 -29.04
CA GLY A 140 4.60 11.25 -29.80
C GLY A 140 5.85 10.79 -29.08
N ALA A 141 5.91 10.97 -27.76
CA ALA A 141 7.07 10.68 -26.91
C ALA A 141 6.79 9.54 -25.91
N LEU A 142 5.99 8.54 -26.33
CA LEU A 142 5.53 7.44 -25.46
C LEU A 142 6.69 6.65 -24.85
N GLU A 143 7.78 6.44 -25.59
CA GLU A 143 8.99 5.78 -25.10
C GLU A 143 9.59 6.50 -23.88
N ASN A 144 9.88 7.80 -24.03
CA ASN A 144 10.47 8.61 -22.98
C ASN A 144 9.56 8.67 -21.73
N THR A 145 8.25 8.81 -21.96
CA THR A 145 7.26 8.84 -20.88
C THR A 145 7.19 7.52 -20.12
N LEU A 146 7.19 6.39 -20.83
CA LEU A 146 7.20 5.06 -20.17
C LEU A 146 8.53 4.80 -19.45
N ARG A 147 9.66 5.32 -19.94
CA ARG A 147 10.93 5.23 -19.23
C ARG A 147 10.89 6.01 -17.91
N GLN A 148 10.43 7.26 -17.94
CA GLN A 148 10.27 8.08 -16.72
C GLN A 148 9.28 7.45 -15.74
N LEU A 149 8.21 6.86 -16.25
CA LEU A 149 7.22 6.16 -15.46
C LEU A 149 7.79 4.88 -14.82
N SER A 150 8.63 4.15 -15.55
CA SER A 150 9.36 3.00 -15.03
C SER A 150 10.29 3.41 -13.87
N ASP A 151 11.08 4.46 -14.06
CA ASP A 151 12.00 5.00 -13.04
C ASP A 151 11.23 5.45 -11.79
N TYR A 152 10.08 6.11 -11.97
CA TYR A 152 9.20 6.51 -10.88
C TYR A 152 8.68 5.31 -10.07
N LEU A 153 8.17 4.29 -10.77
CA LEU A 153 7.62 3.08 -10.14
C LEU A 153 8.71 2.26 -9.44
N GLU A 154 9.87 2.12 -10.06
CA GLU A 154 11.03 1.41 -9.50
C GLU A 154 11.52 2.06 -8.20
N ARG A 155 11.72 3.39 -8.19
CA ARG A 155 12.10 4.15 -6.98
C ARG A 155 11.08 3.97 -5.86
N SER A 156 9.78 4.05 -6.18
CA SER A 156 8.70 3.84 -5.21
C SER A 156 8.73 2.44 -4.59
N GLN A 157 9.05 1.43 -5.40
CA GLN A 157 9.17 0.04 -4.93
C GLN A 157 10.42 -0.20 -4.10
N LEU A 158 11.56 0.35 -4.50
CA LEU A 158 12.82 0.23 -3.77
C LEU A 158 12.67 0.77 -2.36
N LEU A 159 12.14 1.98 -2.20
CA LEU A 159 11.90 2.56 -0.86
C LEU A 159 10.98 1.68 0.00
N ARG A 160 9.90 1.17 -0.58
CA ARG A 160 8.99 0.27 0.13
C ARG A 160 9.66 -1.05 0.52
N GLY A 161 10.46 -1.61 -0.38
CA GLY A 161 11.20 -2.85 -0.14
C GLY A 161 12.25 -2.68 0.97
N GLU A 162 13.00 -1.59 0.96
CA GLU A 162 13.99 -1.25 1.99
C GLU A 162 13.32 -1.16 3.39
N VAL A 163 12.20 -0.47 3.50
CA VAL A 163 11.45 -0.35 4.77
C VAL A 163 10.96 -1.73 5.25
N ILE A 164 10.37 -2.52 4.37
CA ILE A 164 9.88 -3.86 4.74
C ILE A 164 11.03 -4.75 5.18
N ASN A 165 12.12 -4.79 4.41
CA ASN A 165 13.30 -5.61 4.72
C ASN A 165 13.92 -5.22 6.06
N ALA A 166 14.02 -3.92 6.33
CA ALA A 166 14.56 -3.42 7.59
C ALA A 166 13.67 -3.73 8.81
N LEU A 167 12.37 -3.93 8.62
CA LEU A 167 11.43 -4.31 9.69
C LEU A 167 11.39 -5.82 9.98
N ILE A 168 11.92 -6.68 9.11
CA ILE A 168 11.91 -8.14 9.32
C ILE A 168 12.63 -8.52 10.60
N TYR A 169 13.86 -8.02 10.80
CA TYR A 169 14.66 -8.34 11.99
C TYR A 169 14.00 -7.86 13.29
N PRO A 170 13.56 -6.60 13.44
CA PRO A 170 12.80 -6.16 14.61
C PRO A 170 11.52 -6.96 14.86
N ALA A 171 10.77 -7.31 13.82
CA ALA A 171 9.57 -8.12 13.98
C ALA A 171 9.89 -9.51 14.55
N PHE A 172 10.96 -10.14 14.05
CA PHE A 172 11.41 -11.44 14.56
C PHE A 172 11.86 -11.38 16.02
N LEU A 173 12.59 -10.32 16.38
CA LEU A 173 12.98 -10.07 17.77
C LEU A 173 11.78 -9.89 18.69
N VAL A 174 10.81 -9.04 18.31
CA VAL A 174 9.60 -8.79 19.11
C VAL A 174 8.83 -10.07 19.33
N VAL A 175 8.61 -10.87 18.28
CA VAL A 175 7.89 -12.14 18.37
C VAL A 175 8.62 -13.14 19.26
N GLY A 176 9.92 -13.29 19.09
CA GLY A 176 10.74 -14.21 19.89
C GLY A 176 10.74 -13.86 21.39
N VAL A 177 10.80 -12.58 21.64
CA VAL A 177 10.82 -12.06 23.01
C VAL A 177 9.46 -12.16 23.69
N LEU A 178 8.41 -11.71 23.03
CA LEU A 178 7.05 -11.84 23.57
C LEU A 178 6.71 -13.32 23.79
N GLY A 179 7.15 -14.21 22.90
CA GLY A 179 7.00 -15.66 23.06
C GLY A 179 7.76 -16.20 24.28
N SER A 180 9.02 -15.82 24.44
CA SER A 180 9.83 -16.21 25.61
C SER A 180 9.25 -15.68 26.91
N LEU A 181 8.81 -14.41 26.92
CA LEU A 181 8.16 -13.80 28.08
C LEU A 181 6.85 -14.49 28.43
N ALA A 182 6.00 -14.78 27.45
CA ALA A 182 4.76 -15.50 27.67
C ALA A 182 5.02 -16.89 28.27
N LEU A 183 6.03 -17.59 27.77
CA LEU A 183 6.42 -18.91 28.30
C LEU A 183 6.94 -18.82 29.74
N LEU A 184 7.78 -17.83 30.06
CA LEU A 184 8.25 -17.60 31.44
C LEU A 184 7.08 -17.27 32.38
N LEU A 185 6.20 -16.39 32.00
CA LEU A 185 5.05 -15.98 32.81
C LEU A 185 4.01 -17.09 32.98
N ALA A 186 3.79 -17.92 31.94
CA ALA A 186 2.77 -18.96 31.95
C ALA A 186 3.25 -20.26 32.66
N TYR A 187 4.53 -20.57 32.57
CA TYR A 187 5.06 -21.84 33.09
C TYR A 187 6.04 -21.69 34.25
N VAL A 188 7.02 -20.81 34.11
CA VAL A 188 8.12 -20.75 35.11
C VAL A 188 7.68 -20.06 36.39
N VAL A 189 7.08 -18.88 36.28
CA VAL A 189 6.68 -18.09 37.44
C VAL A 189 5.64 -18.79 38.33
N PRO A 190 4.58 -19.48 37.81
CA PRO A 190 3.64 -20.21 38.63
C PRO A 190 4.24 -21.37 39.44
N GLN A 191 5.34 -21.97 38.99
CA GLN A 191 5.97 -23.07 39.73
C GLN A 191 6.59 -22.65 41.07
N PHE A 192 6.85 -21.35 41.22
CA PHE A 192 7.36 -20.82 42.50
C PHE A 192 6.26 -20.54 43.53
N VAL A 193 4.98 -20.37 43.10
CA VAL A 193 3.86 -20.05 44.01
C VAL A 193 3.65 -21.08 45.12
N PRO A 194 3.68 -22.41 44.87
CA PRO A 194 3.54 -23.42 45.94
C PRO A 194 4.65 -23.31 46.96
N ILE A 195 5.91 -23.08 46.53
CA ILE A 195 7.08 -22.99 47.39
C ILE A 195 6.92 -21.85 48.42
N PHE A 196 6.37 -20.70 48.02
CA PHE A 196 6.08 -19.59 48.94
C PHE A 196 4.98 -19.90 49.92
N LYS A 197 3.91 -20.60 49.49
CA LYS A 197 2.80 -20.99 50.34
C LYS A 197 3.24 -22.00 51.39
N ASP A 198 4.08 -22.96 51.00
CA ASP A 198 4.57 -24.02 51.91
C ASP A 198 5.52 -23.49 52.97
N LEU A 199 6.25 -22.40 52.65
CA LEU A 199 7.21 -21.77 53.55
C LEU A 199 6.65 -20.62 54.39
N GLY A 200 5.37 -20.24 54.14
CA GLY A 200 4.71 -19.18 54.92
C GLY A 200 5.33 -17.79 54.74
N VAL A 201 6.14 -17.56 53.70
CA VAL A 201 6.81 -16.28 53.44
C VAL A 201 5.94 -15.38 52.55
N PRO A 202 5.79 -14.09 52.91
CA PRO A 202 5.01 -13.17 52.08
C PRO A 202 5.68 -12.98 50.72
N ILE A 203 4.86 -13.03 49.67
CA ILE A 203 5.31 -12.83 48.27
C ILE A 203 5.70 -11.35 48.08
N PRO A 204 6.90 -11.03 47.57
CA PRO A 204 7.29 -9.66 47.29
C PRO A 204 6.36 -9.02 46.26
N LEU A 205 6.06 -7.70 46.38
CA LEU A 205 5.18 -6.94 45.52
C LEU A 205 5.50 -7.09 44.02
N ILE A 206 6.79 -7.13 43.67
CA ILE A 206 7.23 -7.31 42.25
C ILE A 206 6.77 -8.66 41.72
N THR A 207 6.94 -9.73 42.54
CA THR A 207 6.51 -11.09 42.15
C THR A 207 5.00 -11.21 42.07
N GLU A 208 4.25 -10.55 42.97
CA GLU A 208 2.80 -10.53 42.97
C GLU A 208 2.25 -9.84 41.70
N VAL A 209 2.82 -8.70 41.31
CA VAL A 209 2.45 -7.98 40.06
C VAL A 209 2.73 -8.84 38.83
N ILE A 210 3.89 -9.52 38.79
CA ILE A 210 4.25 -10.36 37.63
C ILE A 210 3.38 -11.61 37.56
N LEU A 211 3.06 -12.22 38.71
CA LEU A 211 2.09 -13.33 38.80
C LEU A 211 0.70 -12.90 38.33
N GLY A 212 0.23 -11.73 38.81
CA GLY A 212 -1.06 -11.16 38.39
C GLY A 212 -1.11 -10.91 36.89
N LEU A 213 -0.05 -10.35 36.30
CA LEU A 213 0.09 -10.17 34.86
C LEU A 213 0.10 -11.52 34.12
N GLY A 214 0.84 -12.52 34.63
CA GLY A 214 0.89 -13.85 34.01
C GLY A 214 -0.48 -14.55 34.03
N GLN A 215 -1.17 -14.51 35.17
CA GLN A 215 -2.54 -15.07 35.31
C GLN A 215 -3.53 -14.32 34.45
N PHE A 216 -3.45 -12.99 34.39
CA PHE A 216 -4.29 -12.17 33.52
C PHE A 216 -4.05 -12.51 32.04
N LEU A 217 -2.79 -12.60 31.58
CA LEU A 217 -2.48 -13.01 30.22
C LEU A 217 -2.91 -14.46 29.93
N GLY A 218 -2.75 -15.37 30.88
CA GLY A 218 -3.18 -16.76 30.75
C GLY A 218 -4.70 -16.89 30.63
N ALA A 219 -5.44 -16.17 31.47
CA ALA A 219 -6.90 -16.21 31.49
C ALA A 219 -7.54 -15.39 30.36
N TYR A 220 -7.00 -14.21 30.08
CA TYR A 220 -7.60 -13.22 29.17
C TYR A 220 -6.76 -12.92 27.94
N GLY A 221 -5.62 -13.57 27.72
CA GLY A 221 -4.70 -13.29 26.60
C GLY A 221 -5.38 -13.33 25.23
N LEU A 222 -6.25 -14.30 25.00
CA LEU A 222 -7.05 -14.39 23.78
C LEU A 222 -8.05 -13.23 23.66
N ALA A 223 -8.69 -12.83 24.77
CA ALA A 223 -9.62 -11.70 24.79
C ALA A 223 -8.90 -10.36 24.59
N VAL A 224 -7.71 -10.20 25.17
CA VAL A 224 -6.83 -9.03 24.96
C VAL A 224 -6.39 -8.93 23.48
N PHE A 225 -5.98 -10.05 22.89
CA PHE A 225 -5.60 -10.12 21.49
C PHE A 225 -6.79 -9.81 20.56
N ALA A 226 -7.97 -10.40 20.85
CA ALA A 226 -9.19 -10.09 20.12
C ALA A 226 -9.60 -8.61 20.28
N GLY A 227 -9.52 -8.07 21.51
CA GLY A 227 -9.77 -6.66 21.82
C GLY A 227 -8.83 -5.72 21.06
N LEU A 228 -7.55 -6.07 20.94
CA LEU A 228 -6.57 -5.33 20.15
C LEU A 228 -6.95 -5.31 18.66
N ILE A 229 -7.31 -6.48 18.11
CA ILE A 229 -7.77 -6.58 16.71
C ILE A 229 -9.03 -5.73 16.50
N VAL A 230 -10.00 -5.81 17.39
CA VAL A 230 -11.24 -5.02 17.32
C VAL A 230 -10.94 -3.54 17.41
N THR A 231 -10.04 -3.12 18.30
CA THR A 231 -9.60 -1.72 18.44
C THR A 231 -8.93 -1.21 17.18
N ILE A 232 -8.01 -1.99 16.60
CA ILE A 232 -7.36 -1.66 15.32
C ILE A 232 -8.41 -1.56 14.20
N TRP A 233 -9.34 -2.50 14.15
CA TRP A 233 -10.42 -2.49 13.16
C TRP A 233 -11.38 -1.30 13.34
N ALA A 234 -11.77 -0.98 14.57
CA ALA A 234 -12.62 0.17 14.90
C ALA A 234 -11.92 1.50 14.55
N LEU A 235 -10.60 1.61 14.86
CA LEU A 235 -9.80 2.77 14.49
C LEU A 235 -9.70 2.90 12.98
N ALA A 236 -9.42 1.80 12.26
CA ALA A 236 -9.40 1.78 10.80
C ALA A 236 -10.77 2.14 10.18
N ALA A 237 -11.88 1.65 10.78
CA ALA A 237 -13.23 2.01 10.37
C ALA A 237 -13.53 3.49 10.60
N ARG A 238 -13.10 4.06 11.75
CA ARG A 238 -13.24 5.49 12.06
C ARG A 238 -12.44 6.37 11.11
N LEU A 239 -11.25 5.93 10.70
CA LEU A 239 -10.39 6.61 9.73
C LEU A 239 -10.90 6.49 8.27
N ARG A 240 -11.93 5.69 7.99
CA ARG A 240 -12.63 5.71 6.69
C ARG A 240 -13.42 7.00 6.48
N ASN A 241 -13.85 7.68 7.55
CA ASN A 241 -14.51 8.97 7.44
C ASN A 241 -13.48 10.05 7.06
N PRO A 242 -13.66 10.77 5.94
CA PRO A 242 -12.68 11.73 5.42
C PRO A 242 -12.29 12.83 6.43
N ARG A 243 -13.26 13.35 7.19
CA ARG A 243 -13.03 14.43 8.19
C ARG A 243 -12.16 13.97 9.36
N HIS A 244 -12.42 12.77 9.90
CA HIS A 244 -11.62 12.23 11.00
C HIS A 244 -10.21 11.87 10.54
N ARG A 245 -10.08 11.37 9.31
CA ARG A 245 -8.77 11.04 8.72
C ARG A 245 -7.93 12.29 8.48
N GLU A 246 -8.51 13.39 7.99
CA GLU A 246 -7.80 14.65 7.81
C GLU A 246 -7.26 15.21 9.13
N GLN A 247 -8.08 15.22 10.20
CA GLN A 247 -7.65 15.66 11.53
C GLN A 247 -6.55 14.76 12.11
N TYR A 248 -6.65 13.44 11.91
CA TYR A 248 -5.63 12.49 12.34
C TYR A 248 -4.33 12.74 11.56
N ASP A 249 -4.39 12.83 10.25
CA ASP A 249 -3.25 13.04 9.36
C ASP A 249 -2.54 14.37 9.71
N ARG A 250 -3.30 15.43 10.04
CA ARG A 250 -2.75 16.71 10.50
C ARG A 250 -2.02 16.59 11.85
N ARG A 251 -2.59 15.83 12.80
CA ARG A 251 -1.94 15.58 14.10
C ARG A 251 -0.67 14.74 13.96
N VAL A 252 -0.67 13.75 13.08
CA VAL A 252 0.53 12.92 12.83
C VAL A 252 1.67 13.77 12.29
N LEU A 253 1.41 14.76 11.43
CA LEU A 253 2.41 15.71 10.93
C LEU A 253 3.00 16.61 12.04
N SER A 254 2.30 16.80 13.17
CA SER A 254 2.80 17.57 14.32
C SER A 254 3.63 16.76 15.31
N ILE A 255 3.74 15.44 15.15
CA ILE A 255 4.57 14.58 16.01
C ILE A 255 6.04 14.87 15.72
N HIS A 256 6.80 15.21 16.77
CA HIS A 256 8.18 15.74 16.67
C HIS A 256 9.15 14.86 15.84
N VAL A 257 9.04 13.53 15.90
CA VAL A 257 9.95 12.59 15.19
C VAL A 257 9.37 12.15 13.84
N ILE A 258 8.09 11.80 13.80
CA ILE A 258 7.43 11.21 12.64
C ILE A 258 6.95 12.31 11.67
N GLY A 259 6.51 13.44 12.18
CA GLY A 259 5.96 14.55 11.39
C GLY A 259 6.92 15.04 10.31
N PRO A 260 8.15 15.47 10.66
CA PRO A 260 9.13 15.93 9.68
C PRO A 260 9.51 14.87 8.64
N LEU A 261 9.54 13.58 9.02
CA LEU A 261 9.79 12.50 8.07
C LEU A 261 8.66 12.37 7.07
N LEU A 262 7.40 12.37 7.54
CA LEU A 262 6.23 12.29 6.66
C LEU A 262 6.12 13.50 5.73
N GLN A 263 6.44 14.71 6.23
CA GLN A 263 6.49 15.91 5.40
C GLN A 263 7.50 15.76 4.25
N ARG A 264 8.71 15.23 4.52
CA ARG A 264 9.73 14.96 3.49
C ARG A 264 9.26 13.93 2.47
N VAL A 265 8.69 12.81 2.91
CA VAL A 265 8.16 11.76 2.03
C VAL A 265 7.04 12.31 1.13
N GLU A 266 6.11 13.06 1.70
CA GLU A 266 5.00 13.65 0.93
C GLU A 266 5.50 14.77 0.00
N ALA A 267 6.47 15.60 0.44
CA ALA A 267 7.11 16.61 -0.41
C ALA A 267 7.83 15.98 -1.60
N ALA A 268 8.64 14.94 -1.37
CA ALA A 268 9.31 14.20 -2.44
C ALA A 268 8.30 13.63 -3.44
N ARG A 269 7.23 12.99 -2.94
CA ARG A 269 6.19 12.40 -3.79
C ARG A 269 5.43 13.43 -4.61
N LEU A 270 5.01 14.53 -3.98
CA LEU A 270 4.29 15.63 -4.63
C LEU A 270 5.18 16.28 -5.70
N ALA A 271 6.40 16.65 -5.34
CA ALA A 271 7.34 17.31 -6.22
C ALA A 271 7.73 16.41 -7.40
N ARG A 272 8.00 15.12 -7.16
CA ARG A 272 8.27 14.14 -8.21
C ARG A 272 7.11 14.04 -9.19
N THR A 273 5.88 13.93 -8.68
CA THR A 273 4.68 13.82 -9.51
C THR A 273 4.46 15.07 -10.35
N LEU A 274 4.52 16.25 -9.74
CA LEU A 274 4.35 17.52 -10.45
C LEU A 274 5.47 17.74 -11.47
N GLY A 275 6.73 17.56 -11.07
CA GLY A 275 7.88 17.74 -11.96
C GLY A 275 7.82 16.81 -13.17
N THR A 276 7.50 15.54 -12.95
CA THR A 276 7.34 14.57 -14.04
C THR A 276 6.20 14.91 -14.98
N LEU A 277 5.05 15.34 -14.46
CA LEU A 277 3.91 15.74 -15.31
C LEU A 277 4.23 17.00 -16.12
N LEU A 278 4.83 18.01 -15.52
CA LEU A 278 5.20 19.25 -16.18
C LEU A 278 6.27 19.03 -17.25
N SER A 279 7.30 18.23 -16.98
CA SER A 279 8.35 17.89 -17.95
C SER A 279 7.82 17.08 -19.15
N ASN A 280 6.64 16.43 -19.01
CA ASN A 280 5.92 15.78 -20.10
C ASN A 280 4.85 16.69 -20.75
N GLY A 281 4.86 18.00 -20.47
CA GLY A 281 3.98 18.97 -21.09
C GLY A 281 2.55 19.01 -20.55
N VAL A 282 2.28 18.35 -19.41
CA VAL A 282 0.97 18.44 -18.76
C VAL A 282 0.81 19.82 -18.11
N ALA A 283 -0.29 20.51 -18.39
CA ALA A 283 -0.55 21.82 -17.82
C ALA A 283 -0.58 21.80 -16.28
N LEU A 284 -0.05 22.83 -15.62
CA LEU A 284 0.12 22.90 -14.15
C LEU A 284 -1.16 22.60 -13.39
N LEU A 285 -2.30 23.16 -13.80
CA LEU A 285 -3.58 22.91 -13.14
C LEU A 285 -3.99 21.43 -13.20
N GLN A 286 -3.79 20.78 -14.34
CA GLN A 286 -4.08 19.36 -14.50
C GLN A 286 -3.09 18.52 -13.68
N ALA A 287 -1.82 18.91 -13.68
CA ALA A 287 -0.79 18.25 -12.89
C ALA A 287 -1.12 18.30 -11.37
N LEU A 288 -1.62 19.43 -10.85
CA LEU A 288 -2.06 19.58 -9.46
C LEU A 288 -3.24 18.65 -9.11
N VAL A 289 -4.23 18.52 -10.02
CA VAL A 289 -5.38 17.61 -9.81
C VAL A 289 -4.90 16.15 -9.70
N ILE A 290 -3.95 15.74 -10.54
CA ILE A 290 -3.38 14.39 -10.52
C ILE A 290 -2.50 14.19 -9.28
N ALA A 291 -1.61 15.13 -8.97
CA ALA A 291 -0.69 15.09 -7.84
C ALA A 291 -1.42 15.01 -6.49
N ARG A 292 -2.58 15.70 -6.37
CA ARG A 292 -3.48 15.57 -5.22
C ARG A 292 -3.86 14.10 -4.94
N GLN A 293 -4.13 13.30 -5.99
CA GLN A 293 -4.54 11.90 -5.83
C GLN A 293 -3.39 10.98 -5.41
N VAL A 294 -2.17 11.39 -5.66
CA VAL A 294 -0.95 10.64 -5.30
C VAL A 294 -0.54 10.89 -3.84
N CYS A 295 -0.88 12.05 -3.27
CA CYS A 295 -0.65 12.34 -1.86
C CYS A 295 -1.39 11.35 -0.96
N THR A 296 -0.72 10.81 0.06
CA THR A 296 -1.33 9.88 1.02
C THR A 296 -2.00 10.61 2.17
N ASN A 297 -1.43 11.75 2.57
CA ASN A 297 -1.93 12.58 3.65
C ASN A 297 -3.11 13.44 3.20
N ARG A 298 -4.27 13.33 3.89
CA ARG A 298 -5.49 14.07 3.56
C ARG A 298 -5.39 15.57 3.76
N ALA A 299 -4.61 16.00 4.76
CA ALA A 299 -4.40 17.44 4.98
C ALA A 299 -3.60 18.05 3.82
N LEU A 300 -2.57 17.35 3.33
CA LEU A 300 -1.83 17.78 2.14
C LEU A 300 -2.70 17.72 0.88
N GLN A 301 -3.56 16.70 0.72
CA GLN A 301 -4.52 16.65 -0.39
C GLN A 301 -5.44 17.89 -0.42
N ALA A 302 -5.89 18.35 0.76
CA ALA A 302 -6.71 19.54 0.87
C ALA A 302 -5.90 20.81 0.52
N GLN A 303 -4.65 20.89 0.97
CA GLN A 303 -3.76 22.00 0.62
C GLN A 303 -3.46 22.07 -0.88
N VAL A 304 -3.17 20.94 -1.52
CA VAL A 304 -2.96 20.86 -2.99
C VAL A 304 -4.23 21.29 -3.74
N ALA A 305 -5.43 20.92 -3.24
CA ALA A 305 -6.68 21.37 -3.84
C ALA A 305 -6.85 22.90 -3.72
N GLN A 306 -6.54 23.48 -2.58
CA GLN A 306 -6.57 24.95 -2.39
C GLN A 306 -5.53 25.64 -3.27
N ALA A 307 -4.33 25.07 -3.38
CA ALA A 307 -3.29 25.58 -4.28
C ALA A 307 -3.75 25.58 -5.75
N ALA A 308 -4.43 24.53 -6.20
CA ALA A 308 -4.98 24.45 -7.56
C ALA A 308 -6.00 25.57 -7.82
N GLU A 309 -6.89 25.88 -6.86
CA GLU A 309 -7.85 26.99 -7.00
C GLU A 309 -7.14 28.37 -6.97
N SER A 310 -6.10 28.54 -6.13
CA SER A 310 -5.30 29.75 -6.11
C SER A 310 -4.58 30.02 -7.43
N VAL A 311 -3.93 28.97 -7.99
CA VAL A 311 -3.24 29.06 -9.28
C VAL A 311 -4.22 29.32 -10.43
N LYS A 312 -5.41 28.72 -10.39
CA LYS A 312 -6.49 28.99 -11.34
C LYS A 312 -6.94 30.47 -11.31
N GLY A 313 -6.88 31.10 -10.12
CA GLY A 313 -7.14 32.52 -9.91
C GLY A 313 -5.97 33.44 -10.30
N GLY A 314 -4.86 32.89 -10.84
CA GLY A 314 -3.67 33.67 -11.23
C GLY A 314 -2.64 33.85 -10.13
N GLY A 315 -2.78 33.16 -8.98
CA GLY A 315 -1.77 33.15 -7.93
C GLY A 315 -0.57 32.27 -8.29
N THR A 316 0.58 32.52 -7.65
CA THR A 316 1.77 31.70 -7.81
C THR A 316 1.65 30.38 -7.01
N LEU A 317 2.30 29.33 -7.46
CA LEU A 317 2.31 28.04 -6.77
C LEU A 317 2.99 28.14 -5.39
N ALA A 318 4.09 28.90 -5.31
CA ALA A 318 4.81 29.15 -4.06
C ALA A 318 3.92 29.86 -3.04
N SER A 319 3.19 30.92 -3.43
CA SER A 319 2.29 31.64 -2.53
C SER A 319 1.12 30.76 -2.06
N ALA A 320 0.60 29.92 -2.96
CA ALA A 320 -0.50 29.03 -2.66
C ALA A 320 -0.16 27.97 -1.59
N PHE A 321 1.07 27.44 -1.61
CA PHE A 321 1.56 26.53 -0.58
C PHE A 321 2.06 27.24 0.68
N GLY A 322 2.52 28.50 0.58
CA GLY A 322 3.07 29.28 1.70
C GLY A 322 2.04 29.70 2.75
N SER A 323 0.74 29.71 2.43
CA SER A 323 -0.33 30.14 3.34
C SER A 323 -0.54 29.21 4.56
N GLN A 324 -0.26 27.91 4.42
CA GLN A 324 -0.30 26.90 5.49
C GLN A 324 0.76 25.84 5.21
N PRO A 325 2.04 26.05 5.59
CA PRO A 325 3.12 25.18 5.16
C PRO A 325 3.03 23.79 5.80
N LEU A 326 2.50 22.81 5.07
CA LEU A 326 2.65 21.40 5.37
C LEU A 326 3.87 20.78 4.65
N LEU A 327 4.47 21.55 3.75
CA LEU A 327 5.72 21.23 3.06
C LEU A 327 6.91 21.85 3.79
N PRO A 328 8.11 21.24 3.73
CA PRO A 328 9.32 21.85 4.26
C PRO A 328 9.65 23.19 3.59
N ASP A 329 10.22 24.14 4.33
CA ASP A 329 10.54 25.49 3.86
C ASP A 329 11.45 25.47 2.62
N LEU A 330 12.43 24.56 2.58
CA LEU A 330 13.31 24.41 1.44
C LEU A 330 12.53 24.05 0.15
N ALA A 331 11.49 23.22 0.26
CA ALA A 331 10.65 22.89 -0.89
C ALA A 331 9.93 24.11 -1.43
N LEU A 332 9.40 24.96 -0.55
CA LEU A 332 8.71 26.19 -0.92
C LEU A 332 9.66 27.18 -1.61
N GLN A 333 10.86 27.38 -1.07
CA GLN A 333 11.88 28.24 -1.66
C GLN A 333 12.31 27.75 -3.06
N MET A 334 12.53 26.45 -3.23
CA MET A 334 12.90 25.89 -4.53
C MET A 334 11.76 25.99 -5.55
N ILE A 335 10.51 25.82 -5.14
CA ILE A 335 9.32 26.04 -5.98
C ILE A 335 9.26 27.50 -6.43
N GLU A 336 9.46 28.45 -5.50
CA GLU A 336 9.46 29.88 -5.81
C GLU A 336 10.54 30.24 -6.85
N VAL A 337 11.77 29.78 -6.64
CA VAL A 337 12.86 29.99 -7.60
C VAL A 337 12.53 29.38 -8.97
N GLY A 338 11.99 28.16 -9.00
CA GLY A 338 11.61 27.52 -10.25
C GLY A 338 10.48 28.24 -10.99
N GLU A 339 9.52 28.80 -10.24
CA GLU A 339 8.41 29.58 -10.80
C GLU A 339 8.89 30.92 -11.39
N GLN A 340 9.79 31.62 -10.66
CA GLN A 340 10.39 32.87 -11.14
C GLN A 340 11.29 32.68 -12.35
N ALA A 341 12.03 31.55 -12.42
CA ALA A 341 12.92 31.24 -13.52
C ALA A 341 12.18 30.64 -14.74
N GLY A 342 10.91 30.25 -14.61
CA GLY A 342 10.18 29.51 -15.65
C GLY A 342 10.64 28.04 -15.82
N GLU A 343 11.40 27.52 -14.85
CA GLU A 343 11.94 26.15 -14.83
C GLU A 343 11.34 25.31 -13.67
N LEU A 344 10.03 25.44 -13.47
CA LEU A 344 9.33 24.81 -12.37
C LEU A 344 9.43 23.28 -12.39
N ASP A 345 9.40 22.66 -13.57
CA ASP A 345 9.52 21.22 -13.77
C ASP A 345 10.87 20.67 -13.28
N SER A 346 11.96 21.30 -13.73
CA SER A 346 13.33 20.91 -13.34
C SER A 346 13.58 21.11 -11.84
N MET A 347 13.09 22.24 -11.28
CA MET A 347 13.23 22.54 -9.85
C MET A 347 12.41 21.59 -8.98
N LEU A 348 11.19 21.23 -9.37
CA LEU A 348 10.39 20.22 -8.68
C LEU A 348 11.06 18.84 -8.67
N LEU A 349 11.71 18.43 -9.77
CA LEU A 349 12.47 17.18 -9.79
C LEU A 349 13.68 17.23 -8.84
N LYS A 350 14.37 18.38 -8.75
CA LYS A 350 15.46 18.57 -7.77
C LYS A 350 14.94 18.54 -6.33
N VAL A 351 13.79 19.18 -6.05
CA VAL A 351 13.11 19.08 -4.74
C VAL A 351 12.84 17.63 -4.38
N ALA A 352 12.31 16.86 -5.32
CA ALA A 352 12.05 15.45 -5.11
C ALA A 352 13.33 14.66 -4.80
N ASP A 353 14.43 14.87 -5.55
CA ASP A 353 15.71 14.19 -5.31
C ASP A 353 16.27 14.51 -3.91
N VAL A 354 16.23 15.77 -3.49
CA VAL A 354 16.68 16.18 -2.15
C VAL A 354 15.86 15.50 -1.05
N PHE A 355 14.53 15.56 -1.14
CA PHE A 355 13.67 15.00 -0.11
C PHE A 355 13.57 13.47 -0.14
N ASP A 356 13.79 12.81 -1.27
CA ASP A 356 13.95 11.34 -1.33
C ASP A 356 15.17 10.90 -0.49
N VAL A 357 16.30 11.60 -0.65
CA VAL A 357 17.51 11.32 0.14
C VAL A 357 17.30 11.62 1.62
N GLU A 358 16.67 12.75 1.96
CA GLU A 358 16.37 13.11 3.35
C GLU A 358 15.38 12.15 4.01
N ALA A 359 14.34 11.75 3.29
CA ALA A 359 13.36 10.76 3.75
C ALA A 359 14.05 9.42 4.02
N LYS A 360 14.88 8.94 3.08
CA LYS A 360 15.65 7.70 3.26
C LYS A 360 16.54 7.78 4.52
N ARG A 361 17.32 8.85 4.67
CA ARG A 361 18.15 9.05 5.88
C ARG A 361 17.32 9.10 7.15
N GLY A 362 16.13 9.70 7.11
CA GLY A 362 15.20 9.73 8.25
C GLY A 362 14.68 8.33 8.62
N ILE A 363 14.30 7.54 7.63
CA ILE A 363 13.88 6.14 7.81
C ILE A 363 15.03 5.33 8.40
N ASP A 364 16.24 5.40 7.81
CA ASP A 364 17.41 4.66 8.26
C ASP A 364 17.77 4.98 9.72
N ARG A 365 17.69 6.26 10.12
CA ARG A 365 17.92 6.67 11.53
C ARG A 365 16.89 6.08 12.49
N LEU A 366 15.60 6.09 12.11
CA LEU A 366 14.55 5.50 12.93
C LEU A 366 14.74 3.99 13.08
N LEU A 367 15.07 3.31 12.00
CA LEU A 367 15.33 1.86 12.02
C LEU A 367 16.60 1.52 12.81
N ALA A 368 17.67 2.32 12.69
CA ALA A 368 18.89 2.15 13.46
C ALA A 368 18.67 2.36 14.97
N ALA A 369 17.77 3.27 15.37
CA ALA A 369 17.43 3.51 16.77
C ALA A 369 16.50 2.42 17.34
N LEU A 370 15.74 1.72 16.50
CA LEU A 370 14.75 0.73 16.92
C LEU A 370 15.41 -0.50 17.57
N VAL A 371 16.50 -1.00 16.98
CA VAL A 371 17.20 -2.20 17.50
C VAL A 371 17.81 -1.97 18.88
N PRO A 372 18.61 -0.90 19.14
CA PRO A 372 19.12 -0.62 20.48
C PRO A 372 18.01 -0.36 21.52
N SER A 373 16.96 0.38 21.14
CA SER A 373 15.83 0.64 22.05
C SER A 373 15.11 -0.65 22.45
N LEU A 374 14.88 -1.54 21.50
CA LEU A 374 14.30 -2.85 21.75
C LEU A 374 15.20 -3.70 22.68
N THR A 375 16.51 -3.69 22.44
CA THR A 375 17.48 -4.41 23.27
C THR A 375 17.49 -3.90 24.72
N VAL A 376 17.44 -2.58 24.92
CA VAL A 376 17.35 -1.98 26.27
C VAL A 376 16.04 -2.38 26.97
N VAL A 377 14.90 -2.25 26.27
CA VAL A 377 13.60 -2.67 26.82
C VAL A 377 13.64 -4.13 27.23
N MET A 378 14.28 -4.98 26.43
CA MET A 378 14.44 -6.39 26.70
C MET A 378 15.29 -6.66 27.90
N ALA A 379 16.46 -6.02 28.01
CA ALA A 379 17.37 -6.18 29.14
C ALA A 379 16.67 -5.77 30.44
N VAL A 380 15.93 -4.66 30.44
CA VAL A 380 15.14 -4.22 31.61
C VAL A 380 14.08 -5.27 31.98
N LEU A 381 13.37 -5.79 30.99
CA LEU A 381 12.30 -6.77 31.21
C LEU A 381 12.82 -8.08 31.77
N VAL A 382 13.94 -8.61 31.25
CA VAL A 382 14.64 -9.79 31.78
C VAL A 382 15.16 -9.52 33.20
N ALA A 383 15.74 -8.35 33.45
CA ALA A 383 16.22 -7.99 34.80
C ALA A 383 15.07 -7.96 35.82
N VAL A 384 13.91 -7.38 35.45
CA VAL A 384 12.71 -7.37 36.32
C VAL A 384 12.23 -8.78 36.65
N ILE A 385 12.21 -9.68 35.65
CA ILE A 385 11.81 -11.08 35.84
C ILE A 385 12.82 -11.81 36.74
N MET A 386 14.12 -11.61 36.51
CA MET A 386 15.18 -12.21 37.36
C MET A 386 15.07 -11.71 38.78
N LEU A 387 14.83 -10.44 39.02
CA LEU A 387 14.60 -9.88 40.36
C LEU A 387 13.35 -10.50 41.01
N ALA A 388 12.27 -10.68 40.25
CA ALA A 388 11.04 -11.29 40.75
C ALA A 388 11.21 -12.75 41.18
N ILE A 389 12.18 -13.46 40.61
CA ILE A 389 12.53 -14.85 41.00
C ILE A 389 13.56 -14.88 42.12
N MET A 390 14.59 -14.01 42.07
CA MET A 390 15.71 -14.01 43.03
C MET A 390 15.33 -13.42 44.38
N LEU A 391 14.56 -12.35 44.47
CA LEU A 391 14.18 -11.73 45.73
C LEU A 391 13.50 -12.72 46.69
N PRO A 392 12.55 -13.52 46.26
CA PRO A 392 11.95 -14.56 47.07
C PRO A 392 12.96 -15.62 47.52
N LEU A 393 13.86 -16.08 46.64
CA LEU A 393 14.88 -17.06 46.96
C LEU A 393 15.86 -16.55 48.03
N MET A 394 16.24 -15.28 47.97
CA MET A 394 17.09 -14.65 48.98
C MET A 394 16.39 -14.48 50.32
N SER A 395 15.09 -14.19 50.35
CA SER A 395 14.33 -14.11 51.60
C SER A 395 14.19 -15.45 52.31
N LEU A 396 14.19 -16.56 51.55
CA LEU A 396 14.23 -17.92 52.10
C LEU A 396 15.53 -18.24 52.80
N THR A 397 16.69 -17.84 52.24
CA THR A 397 18.00 -18.10 52.83
C THR A 397 18.32 -17.20 54.01
N SER A 398 17.64 -16.07 54.20
CA SER A 398 17.81 -15.17 55.33
C SER A 398 16.94 -15.52 56.55
N ASN A 399 15.97 -16.40 56.40
CA ASN A 399 15.07 -16.87 57.49
C ASN A 399 15.38 -18.29 57.97
N ILE A 400 16.47 -18.90 57.50
CA ILE A 400 17.08 -20.11 58.02
C ILE A 400 18.30 -19.71 58.85
#